data_62a4e8861d13a88ae1fd5d1824efad14
#
_entry.id   62a4e8861d13a88ae1fd5d1824efad14
#
_cell.length_a   1.000
_cell.length_b   1.000
_cell.length_c   1.000
_cell.angle_alpha   90.00
_cell.angle_beta   90.00
_cell.angle_gamma   90.00
#
_symmetry.space_group_name_H-M   'P 1'
#
loop_
_entity.id
_entity.type
_entity.pdbx_description
1 polymer ?
#
loop_
_entity_poly.entity_id
_entity_poly.type
_entity_poly.pdbx_seq_one_letter_code
_entity_poly.pdbx_strand_id
1 'polypeptide(L)'
;MKKILKKILIFIIVIGGLFVCNRFLSIESEKINIKDNKFNLNNNDKLINEDNDEIILVNRKNGLDKEYKPENLTIPNIPFTDNSSNEEKHVAGIIAKPLEELVNIAKKDGITLLGNSAYRSYKSQKNTYNNRVKTAGKENADAYVAEPGFSEHQTGMCIDITNEDKYFLKGTKEADWLAENCYRFGFIIRYPYGKKNITGIEYEPWHIRYVGKKAAKYIYDNKITLEEYLRK
;
A
#
# COMPACT_ATOMS: atom_id res chain seq x y z
N MET A 1 29.22 56.00 21.74
CA MET A 1 29.24 54.63 21.20
C MET A 1 28.31 53.67 21.97
N LYS A 2 28.40 53.48 23.26
CA LYS A 2 27.55 52.48 24.01
C LYS A 2 26.02 52.70 23.90
N LYS A 3 25.52 53.95 23.76
CA LYS A 3 24.07 54.23 23.63
C LYS A 3 23.51 53.89 22.22
N ILE A 4 24.35 53.97 21.17
CA ILE A 4 23.95 53.62 19.79
C ILE A 4 23.90 52.10 19.60
N LEU A 5 24.86 51.35 20.19
CA LEU A 5 24.86 49.90 20.17
C LEU A 5 23.61 49.30 20.89
N LYS A 6 23.18 49.90 22.02
CA LYS A 6 21.96 49.46 22.72
C LYS A 6 20.69 49.64 21.88
N LYS A 7 20.58 50.73 21.12
CA LYS A 7 19.43 50.99 20.24
C LYS A 7 19.41 50.04 19.05
N ILE A 8 20.56 49.70 18.46
CA ILE A 8 20.66 48.74 17.36
C ILE A 8 20.30 47.33 17.86
N LEU A 9 20.74 46.94 19.05
CA LEU A 9 20.42 45.60 19.60
C LEU A 9 18.92 45.44 19.91
N ILE A 10 18.26 46.47 20.40
CA ILE A 10 16.79 46.47 20.65
C ILE A 10 16.02 46.38 19.31
N PHE A 11 16.49 47.07 18.27
CA PHE A 11 15.85 47.04 16.94
C PHE A 11 15.95 45.66 16.27
N ILE A 12 17.07 44.95 16.43
CA ILE A 12 17.27 43.60 15.92
C ILE A 12 16.37 42.58 16.66
N ILE A 13 16.18 42.73 18.00
CA ILE A 13 15.30 41.86 18.79
C ILE A 13 13.83 42.08 18.43
N VAL A 14 13.40 43.29 18.12
CA VAL A 14 12.02 43.58 17.72
C VAL A 14 11.72 43.04 16.29
N ILE A 15 12.66 43.17 15.34
CA ILE A 15 12.49 42.60 13.98
C ILE A 15 12.53 41.07 14.03
N GLY A 16 13.42 40.46 14.82
CA GLY A 16 13.49 39.04 15.04
C GLY A 16 12.20 38.46 15.67
N GLY A 17 11.64 39.19 16.66
CA GLY A 17 10.38 38.81 17.30
C GLY A 17 9.18 38.87 16.37
N LEU A 18 9.09 39.86 15.49
CA LEU A 18 8.04 40.00 14.49
C LEU A 18 8.13 38.90 13.38
N PHE A 19 9.34 38.48 13.02
CA PHE A 19 9.54 37.41 12.06
C PHE A 19 9.15 36.02 12.60
N VAL A 20 9.45 35.77 13.91
CA VAL A 20 9.04 34.55 14.60
C VAL A 20 7.51 34.51 14.80
N CYS A 21 6.91 35.67 15.18
CA CYS A 21 5.47 35.78 15.36
C CYS A 21 4.69 35.59 14.04
N ASN A 22 5.16 36.15 12.92
CA ASN A 22 4.54 35.93 11.59
C ASN A 22 4.69 34.47 11.10
N ARG A 23 5.80 33.80 11.45
CA ARG A 23 5.97 32.38 11.12
C ARG A 23 5.09 31.48 11.99
N PHE A 24 4.85 31.85 13.23
CA PHE A 24 3.91 31.13 14.13
C PHE A 24 2.45 31.31 13.68
N LEU A 25 2.07 32.51 13.26
CA LEU A 25 0.72 32.80 12.75
C LEU A 25 0.46 32.12 11.38
N SER A 26 1.48 31.98 10.52
CA SER A 26 1.34 31.23 9.26
C SER A 26 1.23 29.72 9.51
N ILE A 27 1.91 29.18 10.53
CA ILE A 27 1.79 27.76 10.93
C ILE A 27 0.43 27.49 11.58
N GLU A 28 -0.13 28.42 12.34
CA GLU A 28 -1.49 28.27 12.88
C GLU A 28 -2.57 28.42 11.83
N SER A 29 -2.42 29.30 10.81
CA SER A 29 -3.36 29.43 9.71
C SER A 29 -3.35 28.19 8.79
N GLU A 30 -2.21 27.53 8.57
CA GLU A 30 -2.15 26.22 7.91
C GLU A 30 -2.79 25.11 8.75
N LYS A 31 -2.64 25.12 10.08
CA LYS A 31 -3.31 24.17 10.97
C LYS A 31 -4.82 24.36 11.06
N ILE A 32 -5.32 25.57 10.91
CA ILE A 32 -6.78 25.86 10.93
C ILE A 32 -7.45 25.41 9.63
N ASN A 33 -6.74 25.47 8.50
CA ASN A 33 -7.28 24.99 7.20
C ASN A 33 -7.33 23.45 7.08
N ILE A 34 -6.66 22.72 7.96
CA ILE A 34 -6.69 21.24 8.01
C ILE A 34 -7.86 20.74 8.90
N LYS A 35 -8.44 21.60 9.75
CA LYS A 35 -9.53 21.19 10.66
C LYS A 35 -10.94 21.19 10.06
N ASP A 36 -11.17 21.85 8.94
CA ASP A 36 -12.51 21.97 8.37
C ASP A 36 -12.85 20.95 7.27
N ASN A 37 -11.93 20.07 6.92
CA ASN A 37 -12.26 18.86 6.17
C ASN A 37 -12.69 17.72 7.13
N LYS A 38 -13.74 17.96 7.93
CA LYS A 38 -14.56 16.89 8.46
C LYS A 38 -15.24 16.19 7.29
N PHE A 39 -14.64 15.08 6.86
CA PHE A 39 -15.28 14.13 5.96
C PHE A 39 -16.56 13.63 6.65
N ASN A 40 -17.71 14.19 6.28
CA ASN A 40 -19.02 13.70 6.70
C ASN A 40 -19.22 12.33 6.05
N LEU A 41 -18.90 11.27 6.77
CA LEU A 41 -19.25 9.91 6.42
C LEU A 41 -20.75 9.75 6.65
N ASN A 42 -21.56 10.03 5.65
CA ASN A 42 -22.95 9.58 5.63
C ASN A 42 -22.94 8.04 5.53
N ASN A 43 -23.69 7.39 6.40
CA ASN A 43 -23.70 5.94 6.64
C ASN A 43 -24.19 5.06 5.47
N ASN A 44 -24.26 5.56 4.23
CA ASN A 44 -24.75 4.87 3.04
C ASN A 44 -23.86 5.00 1.80
N ASP A 45 -22.73 5.70 1.86
CA ASP A 45 -21.86 5.81 0.70
C ASP A 45 -20.93 4.60 0.63
N LYS A 46 -21.19 3.67 -0.28
CA LYS A 46 -20.20 2.74 -0.79
C LYS A 46 -18.97 3.56 -1.19
N LEU A 47 -17.81 3.28 -0.56
CA LEU A 47 -16.56 3.96 -0.88
C LEU A 47 -16.14 3.54 -2.30
N ILE A 48 -16.43 4.40 -3.26
CA ILE A 48 -16.09 4.22 -4.68
C ILE A 48 -14.69 4.79 -4.90
N ASN A 49 -13.88 4.09 -5.68
CA ASN A 49 -12.59 4.57 -6.16
C ASN A 49 -12.78 5.83 -7.05
N GLU A 50 -11.72 6.63 -7.23
CA GLU A 50 -11.75 7.79 -8.15
C GLU A 50 -12.11 7.39 -9.58
N ASP A 51 -11.97 6.10 -9.92
CA ASP A 51 -12.29 5.50 -11.23
C ASP A 51 -13.67 4.83 -11.28
N ASN A 52 -14.57 5.07 -10.31
CA ASN A 52 -15.91 4.47 -10.17
C ASN A 52 -15.94 2.93 -9.91
N ASP A 53 -14.83 2.30 -9.60
CA ASP A 53 -14.79 0.87 -9.30
C ASP A 53 -14.96 0.61 -7.79
N GLU A 54 -15.86 -0.30 -7.44
CA GLU A 54 -16.05 -0.75 -6.06
C GLU A 54 -14.83 -1.53 -5.59
N ILE A 55 -14.24 -1.16 -4.42
CA ILE A 55 -13.12 -1.90 -3.84
C ILE A 55 -13.62 -3.24 -3.32
N ILE A 56 -13.25 -4.32 -4.01
CA ILE A 56 -13.58 -5.69 -3.61
C ILE A 56 -12.72 -6.10 -2.41
N LEU A 57 -13.34 -6.43 -1.30
CA LEU A 57 -12.67 -7.03 -0.15
C LEU A 57 -12.62 -8.55 -0.31
N VAL A 58 -11.42 -9.11 -0.41
CA VAL A 58 -11.17 -10.55 -0.36
C VAL A 58 -10.36 -10.87 0.88
N ASN A 59 -10.88 -11.76 1.71
CA ASN A 59 -10.22 -12.23 2.93
C ASN A 59 -10.88 -13.52 3.40
N ARG A 60 -10.51 -14.05 4.57
CA ARG A 60 -11.06 -15.32 5.10
C ARG A 60 -12.58 -15.37 5.26
N LYS A 61 -13.28 -14.23 5.25
CA LYS A 61 -14.74 -14.14 5.40
C LYS A 61 -15.43 -13.81 4.07
N ASN A 62 -14.73 -13.18 3.16
CA ASN A 62 -15.23 -12.71 1.88
C ASN A 62 -14.45 -13.41 0.77
N GLY A 63 -15.04 -14.44 0.20
CA GLY A 63 -14.45 -15.24 -0.89
C GLY A 63 -14.96 -14.82 -2.25
N LEU A 64 -14.27 -15.31 -3.27
CA LEU A 64 -14.63 -15.21 -4.68
C LEU A 64 -15.17 -16.55 -5.17
N ASP A 65 -16.05 -16.52 -6.15
CA ASP A 65 -16.44 -17.72 -6.87
C ASP A 65 -15.23 -18.40 -7.50
N LYS A 66 -15.24 -19.73 -7.55
CA LYS A 66 -14.14 -20.51 -8.14
C LYS A 66 -13.88 -20.20 -9.61
N GLU A 67 -14.92 -19.78 -10.34
CA GLU A 67 -14.87 -19.43 -11.75
C GLU A 67 -14.56 -17.93 -11.96
N TYR A 68 -14.50 -17.13 -10.89
CA TYR A 68 -14.16 -15.71 -11.00
C TYR A 68 -12.79 -15.53 -11.64
N LYS A 69 -12.77 -14.71 -12.69
CA LYS A 69 -11.57 -14.32 -13.41
C LYS A 69 -11.73 -12.86 -13.87
N PRO A 70 -10.73 -12.00 -13.68
CA PRO A 70 -10.75 -10.65 -14.23
C PRO A 70 -10.82 -10.68 -15.77
N GLU A 71 -11.59 -9.75 -16.34
CA GLU A 71 -11.78 -9.69 -17.81
C GLU A 71 -10.51 -9.24 -18.55
N ASN A 72 -9.80 -8.25 -18.01
CA ASN A 72 -8.68 -7.55 -18.66
C ASN A 72 -7.36 -7.86 -17.97
N LEU A 73 -6.90 -9.10 -18.00
CA LEU A 73 -5.58 -9.47 -17.51
C LEU A 73 -4.50 -9.08 -18.53
N THR A 74 -3.44 -8.41 -18.08
CA THR A 74 -2.29 -7.98 -18.88
C THR A 74 -0.99 -8.17 -18.14
N ILE A 75 0.13 -8.26 -18.87
CA ILE A 75 1.47 -8.29 -18.27
C ILE A 75 2.02 -6.86 -18.25
N PRO A 76 2.27 -6.27 -17.07
CA PRO A 76 2.88 -4.95 -16.96
C PRO A 76 4.33 -4.96 -17.41
N ASN A 77 4.82 -3.84 -17.91
CA ASN A 77 6.21 -3.68 -18.35
C ASN A 77 7.14 -3.42 -17.15
N ILE A 78 7.31 -4.46 -16.33
CA ILE A 78 8.23 -4.48 -15.19
C ILE A 78 9.12 -5.72 -15.24
N PRO A 79 10.27 -5.74 -14.58
CA PRO A 79 11.05 -6.96 -14.43
C PRO A 79 10.34 -7.94 -13.48
N PHE A 80 10.40 -9.23 -13.81
CA PHE A 80 9.89 -10.33 -13.00
C PHE A 80 11.02 -11.29 -12.64
N THR A 81 10.83 -12.06 -11.56
CA THR A 81 11.76 -13.14 -11.24
C THR A 81 11.67 -14.26 -12.29
N ASP A 82 12.77 -14.99 -12.47
CA ASP A 82 12.82 -16.13 -13.42
C ASP A 82 11.81 -17.23 -13.05
N ASN A 83 11.45 -17.33 -11.77
CA ASN A 83 10.54 -18.36 -11.28
C ASN A 83 9.05 -18.01 -11.47
N SER A 84 8.72 -16.77 -11.86
CA SER A 84 7.34 -16.35 -12.09
C SER A 84 6.78 -17.07 -13.32
N SER A 85 5.69 -17.82 -13.14
CA SER A 85 4.98 -18.46 -14.24
C SER A 85 4.33 -17.40 -15.14
N ASN A 86 3.95 -17.79 -16.36
CA ASN A 86 3.25 -16.86 -17.25
C ASN A 86 1.93 -16.37 -16.65
N GLU A 87 1.19 -17.20 -15.91
CA GLU A 87 -0.02 -16.82 -15.20
C GLU A 87 0.26 -15.73 -14.14
N GLU A 88 1.29 -15.92 -13.34
CA GLU A 88 1.66 -15.02 -12.23
C GLU A 88 2.26 -13.68 -12.68
N LYS A 89 2.59 -13.52 -13.96
CA LYS A 89 3.00 -12.22 -14.53
C LYS A 89 1.83 -11.31 -14.88
N HIS A 90 0.59 -11.83 -14.93
CA HIS A 90 -0.57 -11.03 -15.27
C HIS A 90 -1.12 -10.27 -14.07
N VAL A 91 -1.63 -9.07 -14.34
CA VAL A 91 -2.38 -8.24 -13.40
C VAL A 91 -3.68 -7.78 -14.06
N ALA A 92 -4.67 -7.34 -13.31
CA ALA A 92 -5.81 -6.62 -13.86
C ALA A 92 -5.32 -5.35 -14.58
N GLY A 93 -5.86 -5.06 -15.77
CA GLY A 93 -5.36 -3.98 -16.63
C GLY A 93 -5.30 -2.62 -15.96
N ILE A 94 -6.22 -2.33 -15.05
CA ILE A 94 -6.29 -1.07 -14.31
C ILE A 94 -5.05 -0.80 -13.45
N ILE A 95 -4.38 -1.85 -12.93
CA ILE A 95 -3.22 -1.67 -12.06
C ILE A 95 -1.88 -1.69 -12.82
N ALA A 96 -1.86 -2.04 -14.10
CA ALA A 96 -0.62 -2.19 -14.87
C ALA A 96 0.21 -0.89 -14.89
N LYS A 97 -0.40 0.23 -15.32
CA LYS A 97 0.29 1.54 -15.35
C LYS A 97 0.74 2.03 -13.96
N PRO A 98 -0.12 2.06 -12.92
CA PRO A 98 0.31 2.39 -11.56
C PRO A 98 1.49 1.54 -11.07
N LEU A 99 1.52 0.25 -11.39
CA LEU A 99 2.60 -0.65 -11.01
C LEU A 99 3.90 -0.33 -11.77
N GLU A 100 3.82 -0.06 -13.06
CA GLU A 100 4.97 0.38 -13.87
C GLU A 100 5.56 1.69 -13.35
N GLU A 101 4.70 2.66 -12.99
CA GLU A 101 5.13 3.93 -12.38
C GLU A 101 5.85 3.69 -11.06
N LEU A 102 5.31 2.84 -10.18
CA LEU A 102 5.91 2.48 -8.90
C LEU A 102 7.32 1.91 -9.08
N VAL A 103 7.47 0.89 -9.94
CA VAL A 103 8.76 0.22 -10.19
C VAL A 103 9.76 1.18 -10.83
N ASN A 104 9.32 2.04 -11.76
CA ASN A 104 10.18 3.04 -12.41
C ASN A 104 10.67 4.11 -11.43
N ILE A 105 9.84 4.56 -10.49
CA ILE A 105 10.25 5.53 -9.47
C ILE A 105 11.20 4.86 -8.46
N ALA A 106 10.91 3.63 -8.00
CA ALA A 106 11.83 2.86 -7.17
C ALA A 106 13.23 2.78 -7.80
N LYS A 107 13.30 2.45 -9.09
CA LYS A 107 14.56 2.39 -9.83
C LYS A 107 15.30 3.73 -9.86
N LYS A 108 14.60 4.86 -10.01
CA LYS A 108 15.21 6.19 -9.95
C LYS A 108 15.79 6.52 -8.57
N ASP A 109 15.17 5.97 -7.52
CA ASP A 109 15.62 6.11 -6.13
C ASP A 109 16.71 5.07 -5.76
N GLY A 110 17.23 4.30 -6.73
CA GLY A 110 18.26 3.29 -6.53
C GLY A 110 17.75 1.98 -5.90
N ILE A 111 16.45 1.72 -6.00
CA ILE A 111 15.78 0.54 -5.47
C ILE A 111 15.37 -0.38 -6.62
N THR A 112 15.84 -1.62 -6.62
CA THR A 112 15.44 -2.63 -7.61
C THR A 112 14.28 -3.46 -7.06
N LEU A 113 13.13 -3.38 -7.72
CA LEU A 113 11.94 -4.17 -7.41
C LEU A 113 11.63 -5.13 -8.56
N LEU A 114 11.35 -6.38 -8.23
CA LEU A 114 10.96 -7.43 -9.18
C LEU A 114 9.56 -7.94 -8.82
N GLY A 115 8.70 -8.13 -9.84
CA GLY A 115 7.45 -8.88 -9.67
C GLY A 115 7.77 -10.35 -9.42
N ASN A 116 7.08 -10.96 -8.47
CA ASN A 116 7.25 -12.37 -8.14
C ASN A 116 6.00 -13.19 -8.45
N SER A 117 4.84 -12.78 -7.95
CA SER A 117 3.57 -13.46 -8.18
C SER A 117 2.41 -12.46 -8.17
N ALA A 118 1.66 -12.34 -9.25
CA ALA A 118 0.49 -11.48 -9.32
C ALA A 118 -0.80 -12.31 -9.45
N TYR A 119 -1.41 -12.42 -10.63
CA TYR A 119 -2.65 -13.19 -10.77
C TYR A 119 -2.41 -14.69 -10.52
N ARG A 120 -3.28 -15.30 -9.74
CA ARG A 120 -3.39 -16.75 -9.57
C ARG A 120 -4.85 -17.18 -9.66
N SER A 121 -5.17 -18.08 -10.57
CA SER A 121 -6.51 -18.68 -10.65
C SER A 121 -6.84 -19.47 -9.37
N TYR A 122 -8.11 -19.77 -9.15
CA TYR A 122 -8.54 -20.67 -8.07
C TYR A 122 -7.77 -21.98 -8.06
N LYS A 123 -7.55 -22.57 -9.26
CA LYS A 123 -6.80 -23.83 -9.42
C LYS A 123 -5.34 -23.67 -8.97
N SER A 124 -4.68 -22.60 -9.40
CA SER A 124 -3.29 -22.32 -9.02
C SER A 124 -3.17 -22.05 -7.52
N GLN A 125 -4.11 -21.28 -6.95
CA GLN A 125 -4.16 -21.05 -5.51
C GLN A 125 -4.33 -22.35 -4.70
N LYS A 126 -5.18 -23.27 -5.18
CA LYS A 126 -5.37 -24.58 -4.56
C LYS A 126 -4.06 -25.40 -4.55
N ASN A 127 -3.32 -25.37 -5.63
CA ASN A 127 -2.02 -26.05 -5.70
C ASN A 127 -1.00 -25.41 -4.74
N THR A 128 -0.92 -24.08 -4.71
CA THR A 128 -0.04 -23.33 -3.81
C THR A 128 -0.36 -23.63 -2.34
N TYR A 129 -1.63 -23.56 -1.95
CA TYR A 129 -2.07 -23.87 -0.59
C TYR A 129 -1.76 -25.32 -0.19
N ASN A 130 -2.14 -26.29 -1.05
CA ASN A 130 -1.90 -27.71 -0.78
C ASN A 130 -0.40 -28.02 -0.67
N ASN A 131 0.43 -27.44 -1.51
CA ASN A 131 1.88 -27.58 -1.45
C ASN A 131 2.43 -27.00 -0.13
N ARG A 132 1.93 -25.83 0.29
CA ARG A 132 2.34 -25.23 1.57
C ARG A 132 1.93 -26.08 2.77
N VAL A 133 0.69 -26.62 2.78
CA VAL A 133 0.25 -27.58 3.81
C VAL A 133 1.16 -28.79 3.85
N LYS A 134 1.51 -29.37 2.70
CA LYS A 134 2.37 -30.55 2.61
C LYS A 134 3.79 -30.27 3.11
N THR A 135 4.36 -29.10 2.85
CA THR A 135 5.76 -28.78 3.15
C THR A 135 5.98 -28.17 4.53
N ALA A 136 5.01 -27.41 5.04
CA ALA A 136 5.16 -26.63 6.27
C ALA A 136 4.04 -26.87 7.32
N GLY A 137 3.08 -27.75 7.03
CA GLY A 137 1.92 -28.02 7.88
C GLY A 137 0.79 -26.99 7.72
N LYS A 138 -0.42 -27.39 8.15
CA LYS A 138 -1.63 -26.58 7.99
C LYS A 138 -1.56 -25.24 8.72
N GLU A 139 -1.09 -25.23 9.96
CA GLU A 139 -0.99 -24.02 10.77
C GLU A 139 -0.10 -22.95 10.10
N ASN A 140 1.06 -23.37 9.56
CA ASN A 140 1.94 -22.45 8.82
C ASN A 140 1.31 -22.03 7.49
N ALA A 141 0.66 -22.95 6.77
CA ALA A 141 -0.05 -22.62 5.54
C ALA A 141 -1.12 -21.55 5.81
N ASP A 142 -1.96 -21.75 6.81
CA ASP A 142 -3.02 -20.80 7.19
C ASP A 142 -2.47 -19.44 7.65
N ALA A 143 -1.25 -19.37 8.18
CA ALA A 143 -0.67 -18.12 8.62
C ALA A 143 -0.25 -17.20 7.47
N TYR A 144 0.13 -17.75 6.30
CA TYR A 144 0.73 -17.02 5.19
C TYR A 144 0.06 -17.23 3.83
N VAL A 145 -0.77 -18.25 3.68
CA VAL A 145 -1.38 -18.58 2.38
C VAL A 145 -2.89 -18.66 2.54
N ALA A 146 -3.60 -17.85 1.78
CA ALA A 146 -5.05 -17.88 1.75
C ALA A 146 -5.57 -19.20 1.13
N GLU A 147 -6.67 -19.72 1.64
CA GLU A 147 -7.38 -20.85 1.03
C GLU A 147 -7.87 -20.47 -0.38
N PRO A 148 -8.08 -21.48 -1.27
CA PRO A 148 -8.62 -21.23 -2.62
C PRO A 148 -9.96 -20.51 -2.55
N GLY A 149 -10.11 -19.46 -3.36
CA GLY A 149 -11.27 -18.58 -3.36
C GLY A 149 -11.18 -17.42 -2.35
N PHE A 150 -10.24 -17.44 -1.39
CA PHE A 150 -10.05 -16.40 -0.38
C PHE A 150 -8.74 -15.62 -0.57
N SER A 151 -8.10 -15.75 -1.73
CA SER A 151 -6.87 -15.07 -2.08
C SER A 151 -7.12 -13.85 -2.96
N GLU A 152 -6.52 -12.71 -2.62
CA GLU A 152 -6.56 -11.50 -3.46
C GLU A 152 -5.89 -11.69 -4.82
N HIS A 153 -4.97 -12.64 -4.97
CA HIS A 153 -4.33 -12.93 -6.25
C HIS A 153 -5.33 -13.33 -7.34
N GLN A 154 -6.47 -13.91 -6.98
CA GLN A 154 -7.53 -14.24 -7.94
C GLN A 154 -8.20 -12.99 -8.53
N THR A 155 -8.11 -11.83 -7.86
CA THR A 155 -8.62 -10.55 -8.38
C THR A 155 -7.72 -9.93 -9.44
N GLY A 156 -6.45 -10.32 -9.52
CA GLY A 156 -5.43 -9.60 -10.30
C GLY A 156 -5.09 -8.20 -9.79
N MET A 157 -5.63 -7.79 -8.63
CA MET A 157 -5.46 -6.44 -8.05
C MET A 157 -4.31 -6.37 -7.03
N CYS A 158 -3.55 -7.43 -6.87
CA CYS A 158 -2.37 -7.47 -6.01
C CYS A 158 -1.18 -8.12 -6.71
N ILE A 159 -0.01 -7.90 -6.16
CA ILE A 159 1.23 -8.52 -6.60
C ILE A 159 2.19 -8.68 -5.40
N ASP A 160 2.89 -9.79 -5.37
CA ASP A 160 4.04 -9.98 -4.51
C ASP A 160 5.30 -9.41 -5.19
N ILE A 161 6.00 -8.53 -4.50
CA ILE A 161 7.24 -7.88 -4.93
C ILE A 161 8.42 -8.52 -4.21
N THR A 162 9.56 -8.63 -4.90
CA THR A 162 10.81 -9.06 -4.29
C THR A 162 11.98 -8.21 -4.81
N ASN A 163 13.20 -8.51 -4.37
CA ASN A 163 14.46 -7.95 -4.85
C ASN A 163 15.30 -9.03 -5.54
N GLU A 164 16.48 -8.64 -6.05
CA GLU A 164 17.39 -9.55 -6.75
C GLU A 164 17.87 -10.71 -5.87
N ASP A 165 18.05 -10.47 -4.56
CA ASP A 165 18.50 -11.47 -3.60
C ASP A 165 17.37 -12.43 -3.16
N LYS A 166 16.13 -12.17 -3.56
CA LYS A 166 14.92 -12.89 -3.09
C LYS A 166 14.78 -12.87 -1.55
N TYR A 167 15.30 -11.81 -0.93
CA TYR A 167 15.24 -11.58 0.50
C TYR A 167 14.55 -10.25 0.77
N PHE A 168 13.23 -10.31 1.00
CA PHE A 168 12.35 -9.14 1.09
C PHE A 168 11.62 -9.14 2.43
N LEU A 169 12.30 -8.66 3.46
CA LEU A 169 11.81 -8.61 4.83
C LEU A 169 11.84 -7.18 5.37
N LYS A 170 11.13 -6.94 6.45
CA LYS A 170 11.20 -5.68 7.18
C LYS A 170 12.66 -5.33 7.53
N GLY A 171 13.08 -4.10 7.20
CA GLY A 171 14.44 -3.62 7.41
C GLY A 171 15.37 -3.81 6.20
N THR A 172 14.91 -4.46 5.12
CA THR A 172 15.59 -4.34 3.84
C THR A 172 15.23 -3.01 3.18
N LYS A 173 16.17 -2.37 2.50
CA LYS A 173 15.94 -1.05 1.87
C LYS A 173 14.78 -1.07 0.87
N GLU A 174 14.59 -2.20 0.16
CA GLU A 174 13.51 -2.36 -0.82
C GLU A 174 12.15 -2.48 -0.16
N ALA A 175 12.04 -3.28 0.91
CA ALA A 175 10.78 -3.47 1.64
C ALA A 175 10.37 -2.19 2.39
N ASP A 176 11.32 -1.50 3.00
CA ASP A 176 11.07 -0.25 3.71
C ASP A 176 10.66 0.86 2.71
N TRP A 177 11.38 0.98 1.56
CA TRP A 177 10.99 1.90 0.49
C TRP A 177 9.58 1.60 -0.04
N LEU A 178 9.27 0.33 -0.29
CA LEU A 178 7.94 -0.07 -0.78
C LEU A 178 6.84 0.31 0.22
N ALA A 179 7.05 0.03 1.51
CA ALA A 179 6.10 0.36 2.57
C ALA A 179 5.86 1.89 2.70
N GLU A 180 6.88 2.70 2.47
CA GLU A 180 6.81 4.16 2.58
C GLU A 180 6.25 4.83 1.32
N ASN A 181 6.26 4.17 0.15
CA ASN A 181 5.97 4.82 -1.12
C ASN A 181 4.82 4.23 -1.91
N CYS A 182 4.42 2.97 -1.70
CA CYS A 182 3.44 2.30 -2.56
C CYS A 182 2.09 3.02 -2.61
N TYR A 183 1.68 3.70 -1.53
CA TYR A 183 0.43 4.45 -1.46
C TYR A 183 0.33 5.57 -2.51
N ARG A 184 1.47 6.16 -2.92
CA ARG A 184 1.55 7.23 -3.93
C ARG A 184 1.04 6.76 -5.31
N PHE A 185 1.09 5.45 -5.53
CA PHE A 185 0.69 4.77 -6.76
C PHE A 185 -0.63 4.01 -6.62
N GLY A 186 -1.33 4.18 -5.49
CA GLY A 186 -2.62 3.56 -5.24
C GLY A 186 -2.54 2.16 -4.62
N PHE A 187 -1.35 1.74 -4.17
CA PHE A 187 -1.16 0.45 -3.50
C PHE A 187 -1.06 0.61 -1.98
N ILE A 188 -1.41 -0.44 -1.26
CA ILE A 188 -1.19 -0.58 0.19
C ILE A 188 -0.36 -1.82 0.48
N ILE A 189 0.39 -1.81 1.58
CA ILE A 189 0.85 -3.06 2.20
C ILE A 189 -0.38 -3.74 2.78
N ARG A 190 -0.80 -4.84 2.15
CA ARG A 190 -2.11 -5.47 2.44
C ARG A 190 -2.19 -6.09 3.83
N TYR A 191 -1.09 -6.68 4.28
CA TYR A 191 -0.98 -7.36 5.57
C TYR A 191 0.08 -6.68 6.43
N PRO A 192 -0.25 -5.50 7.04
CA PRO A 192 0.70 -4.71 7.78
C PRO A 192 1.06 -5.32 9.14
N TYR A 193 2.24 -4.95 9.64
CA TYR A 193 2.76 -5.48 10.90
C TYR A 193 1.79 -5.26 12.07
N GLY A 194 1.58 -6.31 12.88
CA GLY A 194 0.73 -6.27 14.07
C GLY A 194 -0.79 -6.30 13.81
N LYS A 195 -1.23 -6.52 12.56
CA LYS A 195 -2.66 -6.53 12.19
C LYS A 195 -3.23 -7.90 11.82
N LYS A 196 -2.51 -9.00 12.10
CA LYS A 196 -2.97 -10.38 11.82
C LYS A 196 -4.36 -10.68 12.37
N ASN A 197 -4.68 -10.19 13.56
CA ASN A 197 -5.99 -10.40 14.19
C ASN A 197 -7.16 -9.79 13.41
N ILE A 198 -6.89 -8.84 12.52
CA ILE A 198 -7.88 -8.20 11.65
C ILE A 198 -7.86 -8.85 10.26
N THR A 199 -6.68 -8.97 9.65
CA THR A 199 -6.50 -9.45 8.28
C THR A 199 -6.55 -10.98 8.16
N GLY A 200 -6.22 -11.69 9.24
CA GLY A 200 -6.10 -13.15 9.26
C GLY A 200 -4.76 -13.68 8.73
N ILE A 201 -3.90 -12.84 8.17
CA ILE A 201 -2.61 -13.19 7.57
C ILE A 201 -1.49 -12.49 8.35
N GLU A 202 -0.33 -13.14 8.45
CA GLU A 202 0.88 -12.56 9.05
C GLU A 202 1.38 -11.35 8.24
N TYR A 203 2.34 -10.60 8.81
CA TYR A 203 2.95 -9.48 8.12
C TYR A 203 3.66 -9.93 6.85
N GLU A 204 3.29 -9.32 5.72
CA GLU A 204 3.86 -9.56 4.40
C GLU A 204 4.31 -8.23 3.77
N PRO A 205 5.59 -7.82 3.92
CA PRO A 205 6.09 -6.58 3.34
C PRO A 205 6.10 -6.59 1.81
N TRP A 206 6.04 -7.76 1.19
CA TRP A 206 6.06 -7.98 -0.26
C TRP A 206 4.69 -7.85 -0.92
N HIS A 207 3.60 -8.15 -0.20
CA HIS A 207 2.26 -8.22 -0.78
C HIS A 207 1.60 -6.85 -0.80
N ILE A 208 1.52 -6.26 -2.02
CA ILE A 208 0.84 -4.98 -2.23
C ILE A 208 -0.49 -5.18 -2.97
N ARG A 209 -1.52 -4.47 -2.49
CA ARG A 209 -2.86 -4.45 -3.05
C ARG A 209 -3.21 -3.07 -3.59
N TYR A 210 -3.69 -3.00 -4.83
CA TYR A 210 -4.22 -1.77 -5.40
C TYR A 210 -5.63 -1.48 -4.88
N VAL A 211 -5.83 -0.25 -4.43
CA VAL A 211 -7.11 0.26 -3.91
C VAL A 211 -7.41 1.67 -4.42
N GLY A 212 -6.60 2.19 -5.37
CA GLY A 212 -6.68 3.58 -5.83
C GLY A 212 -5.94 4.56 -4.92
N LYS A 213 -5.49 5.68 -5.50
CA LYS A 213 -4.60 6.64 -4.79
C LYS A 213 -5.24 7.24 -3.55
N LYS A 214 -6.53 7.58 -3.61
CA LYS A 214 -7.26 8.20 -2.50
C LYS A 214 -7.39 7.25 -1.30
N ALA A 215 -7.85 6.02 -1.54
CA ALA A 215 -7.98 5.01 -0.50
C ALA A 215 -6.61 4.60 0.06
N ALA A 216 -5.61 4.40 -0.80
CA ALA A 216 -4.26 4.05 -0.39
C ALA A 216 -3.64 5.10 0.52
N LYS A 217 -3.77 6.39 0.15
CA LYS A 217 -3.28 7.49 0.99
C LYS A 217 -3.98 7.54 2.34
N TYR A 218 -5.31 7.40 2.38
CA TYR A 218 -6.06 7.40 3.62
C TYR A 218 -5.65 6.24 4.55
N ILE A 219 -5.51 5.03 3.99
CA ILE A 219 -5.09 3.82 4.71
C ILE A 219 -3.67 4.01 5.28
N TYR A 220 -2.75 4.56 4.48
CA TYR A 220 -1.37 4.84 4.88
C TYR A 220 -1.30 5.87 6.02
N ASP A 221 -1.95 7.02 5.86
CA ASP A 221 -1.92 8.12 6.82
C ASP A 221 -2.51 7.72 8.18
N ASN A 222 -3.56 6.89 8.17
CA ASN A 222 -4.25 6.45 9.39
C ASN A 222 -3.72 5.13 9.95
N LYS A 223 -2.76 4.46 9.27
CA LYS A 223 -2.15 3.18 9.68
C LYS A 223 -3.20 2.08 9.95
N ILE A 224 -4.20 2.01 9.08
CA ILE A 224 -5.30 1.05 9.16
C ILE A 224 -5.20 -0.01 8.05
N THR A 225 -5.96 -1.10 8.20
CA THR A 225 -6.09 -2.15 7.19
C THR A 225 -7.19 -1.83 6.19
N LEU A 226 -7.28 -2.61 5.10
CA LEU A 226 -8.38 -2.51 4.16
C LEU A 226 -9.72 -2.84 4.83
N GLU A 227 -9.75 -3.82 5.75
CA GLU A 227 -10.94 -4.16 6.54
C GLU A 227 -11.41 -2.98 7.39
N GLU A 228 -10.48 -2.30 8.08
CA GLU A 228 -10.79 -1.13 8.90
C GLU A 228 -11.30 0.03 8.02
N TYR A 229 -10.70 0.22 6.85
CA TYR A 229 -11.12 1.25 5.88
C TYR A 229 -12.53 0.99 5.36
N LEU A 230 -12.86 -0.24 4.99
CA LEU A 230 -14.17 -0.63 4.49
C LEU A 230 -15.19 -0.88 5.63
N ARG A 231 -14.76 -0.85 6.90
CA ARG A 231 -15.59 -1.13 8.08
C ARG A 231 -16.29 -2.50 8.04
N LYS A 232 -15.59 -3.52 7.51
CA LYS A 232 -16.08 -4.90 7.35
C LYS A 232 -15.29 -5.91 8.16
#